data_e716100a29abd5a55377639ddf49bb24
#
_entry.id   e716100a29abd5a55377639ddf49bb24
#
_cell.length_a   1.000
_cell.length_b   1.000
_cell.length_c   1.000
_cell.angle_alpha   90.00
_cell.angle_beta   90.00
_cell.angle_gamma   90.00
#
_symmetry.space_group_name_H-M   'P 1'
#
loop_
_entity.id
_entity.type
_entity.pdbx_description
1 polymer ?
#
loop_
_entity_poly.entity_id
_entity_poly.type
_entity_poly.pdbx_seq_one_letter_code
_entity_poly.pdbx_strand_id
1 'polypeptide(L)'
;MKTKGVIILLLSLMGVATVGRSQKLIEYTSGMGSRNPQRPAVWILYQDVVATHEGMTLYADSAHYDTERNSFTAFRDIVIKLSDTTTIYGDQLYYDGNTRVIDIWADTVVLIDGGNVLKANHLTYERNTSTAYYDEWGHGTSADRTLDSRKGQYNSAIKVFYIYDDVQLSDSTMRLVTDTLVYTTDDQIAHFRSATHIYSDSSLIYSELGDYNTDTRFASSYHASHVENQGHMIDSDTLYYDEVAEYGKAYGNVKIKDTDNDITCSGRYGETHRKLRYSYVTDSAHVLFVDAGDSLFLHGDTVYLTTDTANRLSTVRANYHVKVYRRDAQAMCDSAFYNATDSILTLYKDPVVWYEHYQCTSDTIELHHDTSGVKIVYLRTNCYAVEQVDLNKFNQLKGRQGVVYFRGGEPLYADILSNAQMVYYITDEGPDGSPQLVGANVGVGTDMRIYFDTTHAASRVVTYDKPDMQTYPVMELPQDMQRLPDFRWLAARRPRSPEDVFKW
;
A
#
# COMPACT_ATOMS: atom_id res chain seq x y z
N MET A 1 -81.94 -47.36 -2.65
CA MET A 1 -82.51 -46.12 -2.14
C MET A 1 -81.43 -45.03 -2.46
N LYS A 2 -81.85 -44.09 -3.33
CA LYS A 2 -81.01 -43.00 -3.85
C LYS A 2 -81.22 -41.79 -2.99
N THR A 3 -80.18 -41.22 -2.37
CA THR A 3 -80.24 -39.90 -1.73
C THR A 3 -79.37 -38.92 -2.55
N LYS A 4 -80.07 -37.94 -3.11
CA LYS A 4 -79.52 -36.84 -3.86
C LYS A 4 -78.91 -35.82 -2.89
N GLY A 5 -77.61 -35.52 -2.99
CA GLY A 5 -76.98 -34.39 -2.33
C GLY A 5 -77.05 -33.15 -3.20
N VAL A 6 -77.61 -32.08 -2.61
CA VAL A 6 -77.71 -30.75 -3.21
C VAL A 6 -76.40 -30.02 -2.93
N ILE A 7 -75.65 -29.62 -3.99
CA ILE A 7 -74.46 -28.75 -3.91
C ILE A 7 -74.93 -27.31 -3.94
N ILE A 8 -74.81 -26.58 -2.83
CA ILE A 8 -74.98 -25.15 -2.77
C ILE A 8 -73.68 -24.48 -3.14
N LEU A 9 -73.68 -23.83 -4.30
CA LEU A 9 -72.56 -23.04 -4.80
C LEU A 9 -72.58 -21.63 -4.15
N LEU A 10 -71.80 -21.38 -3.11
CA LEU A 10 -71.62 -20.04 -2.53
C LEU A 10 -70.66 -19.25 -3.40
N LEU A 11 -71.15 -18.36 -4.25
CA LEU A 11 -70.41 -17.32 -4.92
C LEU A 11 -70.01 -16.24 -3.88
N SER A 12 -68.79 -16.28 -3.39
CA SER A 12 -68.16 -15.16 -2.64
C SER A 12 -67.79 -14.07 -3.63
N LEU A 13 -68.59 -13.00 -3.71
CA LEU A 13 -68.13 -11.74 -4.30
C LEU A 13 -66.99 -11.17 -3.45
N MET A 14 -65.74 -11.38 -3.86
CA MET A 14 -64.64 -10.56 -3.37
C MET A 14 -64.74 -9.17 -4.00
N GLY A 15 -65.36 -8.25 -3.28
CA GLY A 15 -65.31 -6.84 -3.56
C GLY A 15 -63.85 -6.40 -3.36
N VAL A 16 -63.08 -6.17 -4.44
CA VAL A 16 -61.88 -5.43 -4.41
C VAL A 16 -62.20 -4.01 -3.98
N ALA A 17 -62.07 -3.71 -2.70
CA ALA A 17 -62.06 -2.35 -2.21
C ALA A 17 -60.81 -1.70 -2.76
N THR A 18 -60.89 -1.01 -3.88
CA THR A 18 -59.89 -0.01 -4.26
C THR A 18 -59.95 1.06 -3.17
N VAL A 19 -58.99 1.04 -2.26
CA VAL A 19 -58.72 2.17 -1.36
C VAL A 19 -58.26 3.30 -2.27
N GLY A 20 -59.20 4.08 -2.79
CA GLY A 20 -58.90 5.36 -3.41
C GLY A 20 -58.25 6.22 -2.34
N ARG A 21 -56.90 6.39 -2.39
CA ARG A 21 -56.25 7.46 -1.64
C ARG A 21 -56.87 8.76 -2.15
N SER A 22 -57.69 9.41 -1.33
CA SER A 22 -58.17 10.76 -1.57
C SER A 22 -56.93 11.62 -1.76
N GLN A 23 -56.67 12.09 -2.99
CA GLN A 23 -55.61 13.06 -3.25
C GLN A 23 -55.91 14.31 -2.47
N LYS A 24 -55.04 14.71 -1.55
CA LYS A 24 -55.14 16.00 -0.89
C LYS A 24 -54.89 17.10 -1.92
N LEU A 25 -55.77 18.10 -1.95
CA LEU A 25 -55.58 19.25 -2.82
C LEU A 25 -54.64 20.27 -2.16
N ILE A 26 -53.96 21.05 -3.00
CA ILE A 26 -53.12 22.17 -2.53
C ILE A 26 -54.09 23.24 -1.99
N GLU A 27 -53.91 23.63 -0.75
CA GLU A 27 -54.59 24.78 -0.13
C GLU A 27 -53.75 26.04 -0.33
N TYR A 28 -54.40 27.21 -0.54
CA TYR A 28 -53.68 28.46 -0.75
C TYR A 28 -54.41 29.65 -0.15
N THR A 29 -53.62 30.71 0.13
CA THR A 29 -54.08 32.05 0.45
C THR A 29 -53.29 33.08 -0.37
N SER A 30 -53.91 34.25 -0.69
CA SER A 30 -53.24 35.34 -1.40
C SER A 30 -53.97 36.66 -1.13
N GLY A 31 -53.32 37.80 -1.28
CA GLY A 31 -53.92 39.10 -1.15
C GLY A 31 -54.91 39.40 -2.26
N MET A 32 -54.63 38.98 -3.47
CA MET A 32 -55.52 39.11 -4.63
C MET A 32 -55.49 37.81 -5.49
N GLY A 33 -56.64 37.49 -6.10
CA GLY A 33 -56.75 36.35 -7.01
C GLY A 33 -57.81 36.59 -8.09
N SER A 34 -57.59 36.07 -9.29
CA SER A 34 -58.50 36.06 -10.41
C SER A 34 -58.45 34.75 -11.15
N ARG A 35 -59.57 34.41 -11.83
CA ARG A 35 -59.57 33.25 -12.73
C ARG A 35 -58.95 33.60 -14.09
N ASN A 36 -58.19 32.71 -14.67
CA ASN A 36 -57.68 32.89 -16.03
C ASN A 36 -58.86 32.82 -17.01
N PRO A 37 -59.11 33.89 -17.81
CA PRO A 37 -60.27 33.91 -18.74
C PRO A 37 -60.23 32.83 -19.81
N GLN A 38 -59.04 32.38 -20.23
CA GLN A 38 -58.86 31.35 -21.25
C GLN A 38 -58.81 29.93 -20.70
N ARG A 39 -58.53 29.79 -19.39
CA ARG A 39 -58.41 28.51 -18.67
C ARG A 39 -59.09 28.61 -17.31
N PRO A 40 -60.40 28.44 -17.20
CA PRO A 40 -61.15 28.70 -15.96
C PRO A 40 -60.72 27.82 -14.76
N ALA A 41 -60.06 26.69 -15.00
CA ALA A 41 -59.49 25.84 -13.96
C ALA A 41 -58.23 26.46 -13.31
N VAL A 42 -57.66 27.51 -13.92
CA VAL A 42 -56.41 28.16 -13.42
C VAL A 42 -56.75 29.44 -12.66
N TRP A 43 -56.32 29.48 -11.42
CA TRP A 43 -56.34 30.69 -10.59
C TRP A 43 -54.99 31.42 -10.73
N ILE A 44 -55.04 32.74 -10.92
CA ILE A 44 -53.87 33.63 -10.94
C ILE A 44 -53.90 34.37 -9.60
N LEU A 45 -52.85 34.16 -8.80
CA LEU A 45 -52.71 34.64 -7.41
C LEU A 45 -51.62 35.69 -7.33
N TYR A 46 -51.85 36.73 -6.57
CA TYR A 46 -50.90 37.84 -6.40
C TYR A 46 -50.85 38.27 -4.94
N GLN A 47 -49.73 38.84 -4.52
CA GLN A 47 -49.46 39.42 -3.20
C GLN A 47 -49.55 38.37 -2.08
N ASP A 48 -48.39 38.11 -1.48
CA ASP A 48 -48.23 37.24 -0.31
C ASP A 48 -48.91 35.90 -0.49
N VAL A 49 -48.57 35.22 -1.62
CA VAL A 49 -49.11 33.92 -1.92
C VAL A 49 -48.49 32.87 -0.97
N VAL A 50 -49.38 32.16 -0.26
CA VAL A 50 -48.97 31.03 0.58
C VAL A 50 -49.73 29.81 0.14
N ALA A 51 -49.04 28.73 -0.18
CA ALA A 51 -49.65 27.44 -0.49
C ALA A 51 -49.19 26.38 0.50
N THR A 52 -50.10 25.49 0.89
CA THR A 52 -49.79 24.39 1.80
C THR A 52 -50.21 23.07 1.20
N HIS A 53 -49.40 22.03 1.33
CA HIS A 53 -49.72 20.69 0.90
C HIS A 53 -49.00 19.65 1.72
N GLU A 54 -49.73 18.84 2.47
CA GLU A 54 -49.18 17.72 3.25
C GLU A 54 -47.95 18.05 4.08
N GLY A 55 -47.99 19.14 4.86
CA GLY A 55 -46.93 19.59 5.74
C GLY A 55 -45.86 20.45 5.07
N MET A 56 -45.86 20.62 3.74
CA MET A 56 -45.06 21.62 3.05
C MET A 56 -45.74 22.97 3.07
N THR A 57 -45.01 24.04 3.20
CA THR A 57 -45.49 25.43 3.01
C THR A 57 -44.61 26.13 1.97
N LEU A 58 -45.26 26.72 0.97
CA LEU A 58 -44.66 27.49 -0.10
C LEU A 58 -45.08 28.95 0.02
N TYR A 59 -44.12 29.87 -0.10
CA TYR A 59 -44.34 31.34 -0.16
C TYR A 59 -43.82 31.81 -1.53
N ALA A 60 -44.55 32.79 -2.14
CA ALA A 60 -44.15 33.42 -3.40
C ALA A 60 -44.82 34.76 -3.57
N ASP A 61 -44.27 35.62 -4.44
CA ASP A 61 -44.90 36.91 -4.82
C ASP A 61 -46.20 36.68 -5.62
N SER A 62 -46.15 35.74 -6.59
CA SER A 62 -47.25 35.38 -7.44
C SER A 62 -47.26 33.93 -7.82
N ALA A 63 -48.48 33.40 -8.20
CA ALA A 63 -48.58 32.01 -8.61
C ALA A 63 -49.77 31.74 -9.53
N HIS A 64 -49.70 30.63 -10.25
CA HIS A 64 -50.80 30.03 -10.99
C HIS A 64 -51.13 28.67 -10.37
N TYR A 65 -52.38 28.49 -9.91
CA TYR A 65 -52.87 27.19 -9.40
C TYR A 65 -53.86 26.57 -10.41
N ASP A 66 -53.52 25.41 -10.93
CA ASP A 66 -54.40 24.61 -11.80
C ASP A 66 -55.13 23.57 -10.94
N THR A 67 -56.44 23.80 -10.74
CA THR A 67 -57.27 22.95 -9.88
C THR A 67 -57.54 21.57 -10.47
N GLU A 68 -57.55 21.42 -11.81
CA GLU A 68 -57.76 20.14 -12.49
C GLU A 68 -56.51 19.25 -12.41
N ARG A 69 -55.35 19.88 -12.54
CA ARG A 69 -54.05 19.17 -12.48
C ARG A 69 -53.49 19.04 -11.07
N ASN A 70 -54.06 19.75 -10.09
CA ASN A 70 -53.52 19.90 -8.74
C ASN A 70 -52.07 20.35 -8.78
N SER A 71 -51.72 21.35 -9.62
CA SER A 71 -50.39 21.83 -9.82
C SER A 71 -50.25 23.33 -9.57
N PHE A 72 -49.06 23.75 -9.10
CA PHE A 72 -48.77 25.10 -8.68
C PHE A 72 -47.52 25.61 -9.39
N THR A 73 -47.64 26.72 -10.13
CA THR A 73 -46.50 27.40 -10.73
C THR A 73 -46.30 28.73 -10.01
N ALA A 74 -45.17 28.94 -9.36
CA ALA A 74 -44.90 30.15 -8.58
C ALA A 74 -43.75 30.96 -9.19
N PHE A 75 -43.77 32.27 -8.89
CA PHE A 75 -42.81 33.22 -9.44
C PHE A 75 -42.36 34.21 -8.36
N ARG A 76 -41.03 34.48 -8.33
CA ARG A 76 -40.31 35.42 -7.50
C ARG A 76 -40.38 35.14 -6.00
N ASP A 77 -39.23 35.36 -5.36
CA ASP A 77 -39.08 35.29 -3.90
C ASP A 77 -39.64 34.01 -3.31
N ILE A 78 -39.35 32.88 -3.98
CA ILE A 78 -39.90 31.56 -3.59
C ILE A 78 -39.14 31.02 -2.38
N VAL A 79 -39.92 30.65 -1.35
CA VAL A 79 -39.44 29.93 -0.18
C VAL A 79 -40.29 28.72 0.07
N ILE A 80 -39.68 27.53 0.07
CA ILE A 80 -40.40 26.26 0.33
C ILE A 80 -39.87 25.68 1.64
N LYS A 81 -40.73 25.57 2.63
CA LYS A 81 -40.46 24.86 3.88
C LYS A 81 -40.96 23.43 3.78
N LEU A 82 -40.04 22.47 3.72
CA LEU A 82 -40.35 21.03 3.61
C LEU A 82 -40.45 20.36 4.99
N SER A 83 -39.61 20.84 5.93
CA SER A 83 -39.57 20.42 7.33
C SER A 83 -39.03 21.56 8.20
N ASP A 84 -38.86 21.34 9.50
CA ASP A 84 -38.24 22.29 10.41
C ASP A 84 -36.79 22.61 10.07
N THR A 85 -36.08 21.70 9.39
CA THR A 85 -34.68 21.83 9.03
C THR A 85 -34.45 22.03 7.53
N THR A 86 -35.42 21.68 6.66
CA THR A 86 -35.21 21.67 5.21
C THR A 86 -36.02 22.79 4.55
N THR A 87 -35.30 23.73 3.89
CA THR A 87 -35.88 24.87 3.17
C THR A 87 -35.22 25.00 1.81
N ILE A 88 -36.00 25.31 0.75
CA ILE A 88 -35.51 25.60 -0.60
C ILE A 88 -35.88 27.02 -0.99
N TYR A 89 -34.96 27.75 -1.64
CA TYR A 89 -35.11 29.10 -2.16
C TYR A 89 -34.89 29.12 -3.68
N GLY A 90 -35.71 29.92 -4.41
CA GLY A 90 -35.53 30.07 -5.85
C GLY A 90 -36.47 31.17 -6.41
N ASP A 91 -36.53 31.29 -7.75
CA ASP A 91 -37.23 32.37 -8.45
C ASP A 91 -38.42 31.89 -9.31
N GLN A 92 -38.34 30.67 -9.82
CA GLN A 92 -39.39 30.02 -10.56
C GLN A 92 -39.59 28.60 -10.06
N LEU A 93 -40.86 28.16 -9.98
CA LEU A 93 -41.16 26.84 -9.48
C LEU A 93 -42.38 26.25 -10.23
N TYR A 94 -42.27 24.95 -10.49
CA TYR A 94 -43.42 24.10 -10.80
C TYR A 94 -43.52 23.02 -9.73
N TYR A 95 -44.73 22.87 -9.15
CA TYR A 95 -45.05 21.82 -8.18
C TYR A 95 -46.21 20.99 -8.66
N ASP A 96 -46.06 19.69 -8.78
CA ASP A 96 -47.13 18.73 -9.02
C ASP A 96 -47.58 18.09 -7.70
N GLY A 97 -48.76 18.47 -7.22
CA GLY A 97 -49.30 17.94 -5.98
C GLY A 97 -49.64 16.45 -6.02
N ASN A 98 -49.82 15.86 -7.21
CA ASN A 98 -50.13 14.44 -7.34
C ASN A 98 -48.88 13.57 -7.23
N THR A 99 -47.82 13.94 -7.88
CA THR A 99 -46.49 13.25 -7.81
C THR A 99 -45.64 13.72 -6.65
N ARG A 100 -45.93 14.93 -6.12
CA ARG A 100 -45.14 15.63 -5.06
C ARG A 100 -43.75 15.98 -5.49
N VAL A 101 -43.57 16.27 -6.78
CA VAL A 101 -42.29 16.70 -7.36
C VAL A 101 -42.29 18.22 -7.47
N ILE A 102 -41.20 18.82 -7.05
CA ILE A 102 -40.88 20.23 -7.15
C ILE A 102 -39.77 20.41 -8.17
N ASP A 103 -40.03 21.19 -9.22
CA ASP A 103 -38.98 21.69 -10.11
C ASP A 103 -38.78 23.17 -9.83
N ILE A 104 -37.55 23.60 -9.51
CA ILE A 104 -37.27 24.98 -9.11
C ILE A 104 -35.99 25.49 -9.81
N TRP A 105 -36.09 26.73 -10.30
CA TRP A 105 -35.04 27.42 -11.03
C TRP A 105 -34.74 28.79 -10.42
N ALA A 106 -33.48 29.22 -10.49
CA ALA A 106 -32.99 30.55 -10.19
C ALA A 106 -31.60 30.74 -10.80
N ASP A 107 -31.04 31.95 -10.73
CA ASP A 107 -29.58 32.13 -10.95
C ASP A 107 -28.79 31.23 -9.95
N THR A 108 -29.31 31.11 -8.74
CA THR A 108 -28.81 30.15 -7.74
C THR A 108 -29.99 29.68 -6.89
N VAL A 109 -30.43 28.46 -7.07
CA VAL A 109 -31.32 27.75 -6.17
C VAL A 109 -30.54 27.30 -4.96
N VAL A 110 -31.08 27.50 -3.76
CA VAL A 110 -30.41 27.11 -2.50
C VAL A 110 -31.30 26.16 -1.71
N LEU A 111 -30.84 24.95 -1.45
CA LEU A 111 -31.45 24.03 -0.50
C LEU A 111 -30.61 24.06 0.79
N ILE A 112 -31.25 24.32 1.91
CA ILE A 112 -30.67 24.26 3.25
C ILE A 112 -31.31 23.11 4.01
N ASP A 113 -30.49 22.27 4.63
CA ASP A 113 -30.96 21.15 5.45
C ASP A 113 -30.05 20.99 6.69
N GLY A 114 -30.43 21.68 7.77
CA GLY A 114 -29.61 21.80 8.96
C GLY A 114 -28.28 22.49 8.66
N GLY A 115 -27.17 21.76 8.83
CA GLY A 115 -25.81 22.25 8.53
C GLY A 115 -25.37 22.04 7.08
N ASN A 116 -26.18 21.37 6.25
CA ASN A 116 -25.86 21.09 4.86
C ASN A 116 -26.53 22.10 3.94
N VAL A 117 -25.83 22.56 2.91
CA VAL A 117 -26.36 23.45 1.89
C VAL A 117 -26.04 22.89 0.52
N LEU A 118 -27.02 22.86 -0.39
CA LEU A 118 -26.82 22.54 -1.80
C LEU A 118 -27.24 23.74 -2.64
N LYS A 119 -26.38 24.17 -3.55
CA LYS A 119 -26.63 25.24 -4.53
C LYS A 119 -26.56 24.66 -5.93
N ALA A 120 -27.50 25.10 -6.80
CA ALA A 120 -27.53 24.70 -8.22
C ALA A 120 -28.31 25.76 -9.01
N ASN A 121 -28.31 25.70 -10.35
CA ASN A 121 -29.16 26.56 -11.18
C ASN A 121 -30.60 26.04 -11.25
N HIS A 122 -30.73 24.72 -11.16
CA HIS A 122 -31.98 23.98 -11.20
C HIS A 122 -31.94 22.83 -10.20
N LEU A 123 -33.03 22.62 -9.46
CA LEU A 123 -33.21 21.47 -8.60
C LEU A 123 -34.59 20.83 -8.89
N THR A 124 -34.58 19.52 -9.03
CA THR A 124 -35.79 18.69 -8.94
C THR A 124 -35.83 18.01 -7.57
N TYR A 125 -36.83 18.33 -6.75
CA TYR A 125 -36.96 17.74 -5.41
C TYR A 125 -38.16 16.78 -5.34
N GLU A 126 -37.87 15.51 -5.10
CA GLU A 126 -38.86 14.47 -4.89
C GLU A 126 -39.19 14.36 -3.38
N ARG A 127 -40.39 14.84 -2.96
CA ARG A 127 -40.78 14.80 -1.55
C ARG A 127 -40.96 13.40 -1.00
N ASN A 128 -41.36 12.43 -1.86
CA ASN A 128 -41.58 11.05 -1.42
C ASN A 128 -40.28 10.35 -1.00
N THR A 129 -39.19 10.69 -1.59
CA THR A 129 -37.82 10.14 -1.32
C THR A 129 -36.94 11.11 -0.54
N SER A 130 -37.42 12.35 -0.33
CA SER A 130 -36.63 13.45 0.26
C SER A 130 -35.33 13.72 -0.48
N THR A 131 -35.35 13.63 -1.82
CA THR A 131 -34.12 13.72 -2.65
C THR A 131 -34.18 14.91 -3.59
N ALA A 132 -33.17 15.73 -3.59
CA ALA A 132 -32.91 16.80 -4.55
C ALA A 132 -31.95 16.31 -5.63
N TYR A 133 -32.24 16.59 -6.89
CA TYR A 133 -31.40 16.23 -8.06
C TYR A 133 -30.95 17.51 -8.79
N TYR A 134 -29.73 17.50 -9.33
CA TYR A 134 -29.21 18.51 -10.25
C TYR A 134 -28.37 17.85 -11.34
N ASP A 135 -28.27 18.45 -12.53
CA ASP A 135 -27.67 17.82 -13.73
C ASP A 135 -26.73 18.72 -14.55
N GLU A 136 -26.49 19.97 -14.15
CA GLU A 136 -25.57 20.86 -14.83
C GLU A 136 -24.41 21.33 -13.96
N TRP A 137 -24.71 21.72 -12.72
CA TRP A 137 -23.78 22.20 -11.72
C TRP A 137 -24.36 22.08 -10.34
N GLY A 138 -23.57 21.63 -9.37
CA GLY A 138 -23.93 21.59 -7.96
C GLY A 138 -22.74 21.92 -7.06
N HIS A 139 -23.02 22.77 -6.07
CA HIS A 139 -22.09 23.12 -5.02
C HIS A 139 -22.71 22.81 -3.67
N GLY A 140 -22.21 21.77 -3.01
CA GLY A 140 -22.58 21.35 -1.67
C GLY A 140 -21.64 21.93 -0.61
N THR A 141 -22.17 22.25 0.58
CA THR A 141 -21.34 22.50 1.75
C THR A 141 -21.85 21.70 2.93
N SER A 142 -20.93 21.13 3.71
CA SER A 142 -21.23 20.35 4.93
C SER A 142 -20.12 20.60 5.94
N ALA A 143 -20.45 21.19 7.08
CA ALA A 143 -19.48 21.70 8.05
C ALA A 143 -18.47 22.67 7.38
N ASP A 144 -17.17 22.32 7.38
CA ASP A 144 -16.09 23.08 6.76
C ASP A 144 -15.69 22.56 5.36
N ARG A 145 -16.47 21.63 4.78
CA ARG A 145 -16.18 20.97 3.51
C ARG A 145 -17.03 21.47 2.38
N THR A 146 -16.45 21.51 1.20
CA THR A 146 -17.13 21.83 -0.06
C THR A 146 -17.13 20.63 -0.99
N LEU A 147 -18.24 20.42 -1.68
CA LEU A 147 -18.45 19.37 -2.67
C LEU A 147 -18.87 20.01 -3.99
N ASP A 148 -18.09 19.88 -5.02
CA ASP A 148 -18.40 20.38 -6.35
C ASP A 148 -18.54 19.22 -7.34
N SER A 149 -19.52 19.29 -8.24
CA SER A 149 -19.70 18.31 -9.31
C SER A 149 -20.62 18.84 -10.40
N ARG A 150 -20.66 18.16 -11.54
CA ARG A 150 -21.59 18.51 -12.62
C ARG A 150 -22.98 17.98 -12.37
N LYS A 151 -23.09 16.77 -11.81
CA LYS A 151 -24.37 16.10 -11.55
C LYS A 151 -24.39 15.47 -10.18
N GLY A 152 -25.58 15.36 -9.61
CA GLY A 152 -25.71 14.67 -8.35
C GLY A 152 -27.10 14.72 -7.76
N GLN A 153 -27.19 14.14 -6.59
CA GLN A 153 -28.37 14.16 -5.77
C GLN A 153 -27.97 14.26 -4.28
N TYR A 154 -28.82 14.95 -3.54
CA TYR A 154 -28.74 15.01 -2.08
C TYR A 154 -30.01 14.45 -1.47
N ASN A 155 -29.86 13.42 -0.63
CA ASN A 155 -30.97 12.87 0.13
C ASN A 155 -30.97 13.47 1.54
N SER A 156 -31.95 14.33 1.83
CA SER A 156 -32.07 15.05 3.10
C SER A 156 -32.53 14.18 4.26
N ALA A 157 -33.13 13.01 4.00
CA ALA A 157 -33.60 12.10 5.05
C ALA A 157 -32.43 11.29 5.66
N ILE A 158 -31.44 10.91 4.86
CA ILE A 158 -30.28 10.11 5.27
C ILE A 158 -28.96 10.89 5.23
N LYS A 159 -29.00 12.18 4.88
CA LYS A 159 -27.84 13.09 4.87
C LYS A 159 -26.70 12.60 3.96
N VAL A 160 -27.00 12.14 2.74
CA VAL A 160 -26.04 11.58 1.79
C VAL A 160 -26.07 12.33 0.47
N PHE A 161 -24.89 12.72 -0.01
CA PHE A 161 -24.66 13.18 -1.38
C PHE A 161 -24.21 12.01 -2.26
N TYR A 162 -24.83 11.86 -3.42
CA TYR A 162 -24.38 10.99 -4.52
C TYR A 162 -24.04 11.89 -5.69
N ILE A 163 -22.76 12.03 -6.01
CA ILE A 163 -22.25 13.04 -6.93
C ILE A 163 -21.42 12.41 -8.03
N TYR A 164 -21.50 12.98 -9.23
CA TYR A 164 -20.98 12.41 -10.46
C TYR A 164 -20.42 13.50 -11.38
N ASP A 165 -19.47 13.13 -12.22
CA ASP A 165 -18.83 13.95 -13.23
C ASP A 165 -18.06 15.15 -12.64
N ASP A 166 -16.75 15.11 -12.75
CA ASP A 166 -15.83 16.16 -12.26
C ASP A 166 -15.97 16.46 -10.75
N VAL A 167 -16.00 15.40 -9.94
CA VAL A 167 -16.24 15.53 -8.49
C VAL A 167 -14.99 16.03 -7.77
N GLN A 168 -15.17 17.07 -6.96
CA GLN A 168 -14.18 17.55 -6.02
C GLN A 168 -14.79 17.72 -4.62
N LEU A 169 -14.18 17.08 -3.62
CA LEU A 169 -14.46 17.29 -2.19
C LEU A 169 -13.22 17.92 -1.57
N SER A 170 -13.38 19.04 -0.89
CA SER A 170 -12.23 19.76 -0.31
C SER A 170 -12.55 20.46 1.01
N ASP A 171 -11.53 20.59 1.83
CA ASP A 171 -11.48 21.47 3.00
C ASP A 171 -10.21 22.35 2.97
N SER A 172 -9.86 22.99 4.08
CA SER A 172 -8.67 23.86 4.19
C SER A 172 -7.34 23.11 4.04
N THR A 173 -7.33 21.79 4.14
CA THR A 173 -6.13 20.96 4.30
C THR A 173 -6.06 19.77 3.34
N MET A 174 -7.16 19.43 2.66
CA MET A 174 -7.23 18.33 1.72
C MET A 174 -8.10 18.62 0.51
N ARG A 175 -7.84 17.92 -0.57
CA ARG A 175 -8.63 17.89 -1.80
C ARG A 175 -8.71 16.49 -2.37
N LEU A 176 -9.92 15.93 -2.46
CA LEU A 176 -10.22 14.68 -3.12
C LEU A 176 -10.81 14.96 -4.51
N VAL A 177 -10.28 14.31 -5.52
CA VAL A 177 -10.75 14.43 -6.92
C VAL A 177 -11.07 13.04 -7.44
N THR A 178 -12.27 12.87 -7.99
CA THR A 178 -12.78 11.61 -8.51
C THR A 178 -13.86 11.85 -9.57
N ASP A 179 -14.33 10.79 -10.22
CA ASP A 179 -15.47 10.87 -11.13
C ASP A 179 -16.81 10.56 -10.45
N THR A 180 -16.78 9.69 -9.44
CA THR A 180 -17.99 9.26 -8.72
C THR A 180 -17.75 9.16 -7.24
N LEU A 181 -18.57 9.82 -6.43
CA LEU A 181 -18.46 9.85 -4.97
C LEU A 181 -19.82 9.70 -4.29
N VAL A 182 -19.86 8.93 -3.21
CA VAL A 182 -20.93 8.95 -2.22
C VAL A 182 -20.36 9.54 -0.93
N TYR A 183 -20.90 10.67 -0.48
CA TYR A 183 -20.44 11.33 0.74
C TYR A 183 -21.53 11.33 1.81
N THR A 184 -21.24 10.67 2.94
CA THR A 184 -22.09 10.61 4.11
C THR A 184 -21.71 11.75 5.06
N THR A 185 -22.63 12.70 5.30
CA THR A 185 -22.28 13.93 6.04
C THR A 185 -22.26 13.74 7.55
N ASP A 186 -22.94 12.73 8.09
CA ASP A 186 -23.03 12.48 9.53
C ASP A 186 -21.75 11.84 10.08
N ASP A 187 -21.15 10.89 9.36
CA ASP A 187 -19.89 10.20 9.71
C ASP A 187 -18.68 10.68 8.90
N GLN A 188 -18.94 11.61 7.96
CA GLN A 188 -17.92 12.29 7.15
C GLN A 188 -17.04 11.35 6.33
N ILE A 189 -17.65 10.30 5.77
CA ILE A 189 -16.96 9.32 4.93
C ILE A 189 -17.23 9.58 3.45
N ALA A 190 -16.17 9.66 2.69
CA ALA A 190 -16.16 9.70 1.24
C ALA A 190 -15.95 8.28 0.69
N HIS A 191 -16.97 7.70 0.07
CA HIS A 191 -16.93 6.39 -0.59
C HIS A 191 -16.72 6.59 -2.09
N PHE A 192 -15.61 6.12 -2.62
CA PHE A 192 -15.26 6.27 -4.05
C PHE A 192 -15.17 4.91 -4.76
N ARG A 193 -15.56 4.90 -6.04
CA ARG A 193 -15.65 3.70 -6.88
C ARG A 193 -15.02 3.90 -8.26
N SER A 194 -14.17 4.89 -8.38
CA SER A 194 -13.42 5.26 -9.58
C SER A 194 -12.05 5.78 -9.20
N ALA A 195 -11.16 5.98 -10.19
CA ALA A 195 -9.83 6.53 -9.97
C ALA A 195 -9.91 7.83 -9.14
N THR A 196 -9.35 7.80 -7.95
CA THR A 196 -9.45 8.86 -6.95
C THR A 196 -8.09 9.29 -6.49
N HIS A 197 -7.86 10.59 -6.45
CA HIS A 197 -6.67 11.19 -5.88
C HIS A 197 -7.07 12.04 -4.67
N ILE A 198 -6.40 11.83 -3.56
CA ILE A 198 -6.57 12.60 -2.33
C ILE A 198 -5.24 13.30 -2.06
N TYR A 199 -5.26 14.62 -2.13
CA TYR A 199 -4.11 15.48 -1.88
C TYR A 199 -4.24 16.09 -0.49
N SER A 200 -3.19 16.00 0.31
CA SER A 200 -3.05 16.73 1.57
C SER A 200 -1.72 17.47 1.63
N ASP A 201 -1.45 18.22 2.70
CA ASP A 201 -0.21 18.98 2.85
C ASP A 201 1.06 18.13 2.77
N SER A 202 0.98 16.87 3.14
CA SER A 202 2.14 15.96 3.25
C SER A 202 2.03 14.69 2.43
N SER A 203 0.85 14.33 1.92
CA SER A 203 0.64 13.05 1.25
C SER A 203 -0.23 13.16 0.00
N LEU A 204 0.01 12.24 -0.92
CA LEU A 204 -0.85 11.90 -2.04
C LEU A 204 -1.32 10.46 -1.86
N ILE A 205 -2.64 10.25 -1.86
CA ILE A 205 -3.25 8.92 -1.85
C ILE A 205 -3.95 8.70 -3.18
N TYR A 206 -3.72 7.57 -3.81
CA TYR A 206 -4.44 7.11 -4.99
C TYR A 206 -5.08 5.76 -4.74
N SER A 207 -6.31 5.59 -5.19
CA SER A 207 -6.97 4.29 -5.27
C SER A 207 -8.15 4.33 -6.24
N GLU A 208 -8.54 3.17 -6.78
CA GLU A 208 -9.72 3.05 -7.66
C GLU A 208 -10.99 2.65 -6.89
N LEU A 209 -10.83 2.14 -5.68
CA LEU A 209 -11.92 1.68 -4.82
C LEU A 209 -11.54 1.89 -3.36
N GLY A 210 -12.37 2.59 -2.61
CA GLY A 210 -12.06 2.79 -1.20
C GLY A 210 -13.01 3.74 -0.48
N ASP A 211 -12.64 4.00 0.75
CA ASP A 211 -13.32 4.89 1.67
C ASP A 211 -12.28 5.83 2.31
N TYR A 212 -12.63 7.09 2.44
CA TYR A 212 -11.79 8.08 3.12
C TYR A 212 -12.62 8.83 4.16
N ASN A 213 -12.25 8.71 5.42
CA ASN A 213 -12.85 9.49 6.48
C ASN A 213 -12.17 10.87 6.53
N THR A 214 -12.89 11.93 6.17
CA THR A 214 -12.37 13.28 6.05
C THR A 214 -12.08 13.95 7.39
N ASP A 215 -12.63 13.43 8.49
CA ASP A 215 -12.42 13.93 9.84
C ASP A 215 -11.16 13.32 10.48
N THR A 216 -11.07 12.00 10.45
CA THR A 216 -9.93 11.26 11.02
C THR A 216 -8.73 11.17 10.09
N ARG A 217 -8.91 11.48 8.79
CA ARG A 217 -7.91 11.33 7.71
C ARG A 217 -7.41 9.90 7.55
N PHE A 218 -8.31 8.96 7.68
CA PHE A 218 -8.05 7.55 7.52
C PHE A 218 -8.55 7.05 6.16
N ALA A 219 -7.65 6.49 5.36
CA ALA A 219 -7.95 5.89 4.07
C ALA A 219 -8.01 4.37 4.18
N SER A 220 -9.04 3.77 3.57
CA SER A 220 -9.16 2.35 3.31
C SER A 220 -9.25 2.15 1.79
N SER A 221 -8.17 1.69 1.20
CA SER A 221 -8.04 1.48 -0.25
C SER A 221 -8.05 0.00 -0.56
N TYR A 222 -8.88 -0.45 -1.50
CA TYR A 222 -9.14 -1.88 -1.77
C TYR A 222 -8.68 -2.34 -3.15
N HIS A 223 -8.21 -1.44 -3.99
CA HIS A 223 -7.70 -1.77 -5.33
C HIS A 223 -6.75 -0.70 -5.84
N ALA A 224 -5.59 -1.14 -6.38
CA ALA A 224 -4.55 -0.28 -6.95
C ALA A 224 -4.14 0.85 -5.99
N SER A 225 -3.82 0.48 -4.76
CA SER A 225 -3.55 1.44 -3.69
C SER A 225 -2.14 1.99 -3.76
N HIS A 226 -2.01 3.31 -3.74
CA HIS A 226 -0.74 4.02 -3.71
C HIS A 226 -0.80 5.16 -2.71
N VAL A 227 0.24 5.29 -1.90
CA VAL A 227 0.47 6.45 -1.03
C VAL A 227 1.88 6.95 -1.22
N GLU A 228 2.00 8.26 -1.39
CA GLU A 228 3.28 8.97 -1.37
C GLU A 228 3.27 9.99 -0.23
N ASN A 229 4.31 9.96 0.60
CA ASN A 229 4.49 10.90 1.71
C ASN A 229 5.99 11.20 1.88
N GLN A 230 6.42 12.42 1.46
CA GLN A 230 7.79 12.95 1.67
C GLN A 230 8.90 11.91 1.40
N GLY A 231 8.95 11.37 0.17
CA GLY A 231 9.98 10.41 -0.24
C GLY A 231 9.71 8.94 0.15
N HIS A 232 8.64 8.66 0.88
CA HIS A 232 8.17 7.29 1.12
C HIS A 232 6.97 6.98 0.25
N MET A 233 7.00 5.83 -0.40
CA MET A 233 5.91 5.35 -1.26
C MET A 233 5.47 3.96 -0.79
N ILE A 234 4.17 3.71 -0.85
CA ILE A 234 3.58 2.40 -0.54
C ILE A 234 2.66 2.04 -1.70
N ASP A 235 2.94 0.95 -2.38
CA ASP A 235 2.08 0.33 -3.37
C ASP A 235 1.55 -1.00 -2.83
N SER A 236 0.28 -1.31 -3.07
CA SER A 236 -0.30 -2.60 -2.67
C SER A 236 -1.68 -2.82 -3.31
N ASP A 237 -2.19 -4.06 -3.21
CA ASP A 237 -3.56 -4.35 -3.64
C ASP A 237 -4.57 -3.72 -2.67
N THR A 238 -4.32 -3.79 -1.37
CA THR A 238 -5.16 -3.21 -0.31
C THR A 238 -4.28 -2.45 0.69
N LEU A 239 -4.68 -1.23 1.03
CA LEU A 239 -3.94 -0.35 1.92
C LEU A 239 -4.88 0.33 2.92
N TYR A 240 -4.52 0.28 4.19
CA TYR A 240 -5.08 1.10 5.25
C TYR A 240 -4.02 2.14 5.63
N TYR A 241 -4.38 3.41 5.53
CA TYR A 241 -3.43 4.49 5.79
C TYR A 241 -4.03 5.55 6.71
N ASP A 242 -3.36 5.78 7.82
CA ASP A 242 -3.66 6.86 8.77
C ASP A 242 -2.66 8.00 8.53
N GLU A 243 -3.13 9.08 7.92
CA GLU A 243 -2.28 10.25 7.64
C GLU A 243 -1.79 10.94 8.92
N VAL A 244 -2.61 10.95 9.97
CA VAL A 244 -2.26 11.62 11.23
C VAL A 244 -1.20 10.84 11.98
N ALA A 245 -1.32 9.50 12.02
CA ALA A 245 -0.33 8.64 12.65
C ALA A 245 0.90 8.38 11.75
N GLU A 246 0.81 8.69 10.45
CA GLU A 246 1.76 8.28 9.41
C GLU A 246 2.00 6.76 9.46
N TYR A 247 0.90 6.03 9.57
CA TYR A 247 0.88 4.58 9.66
C TYR A 247 0.20 3.97 8.45
N GLY A 248 0.90 3.06 7.79
CA GLY A 248 0.40 2.30 6.66
C GLY A 248 0.42 0.80 6.94
N LYS A 249 -0.65 0.11 6.56
CA LYS A 249 -0.78 -1.34 6.64
C LYS A 249 -1.25 -1.88 5.28
N ALA A 250 -0.40 -2.66 4.63
CA ALA A 250 -0.53 -3.04 3.24
C ALA A 250 -0.61 -4.55 3.05
N TYR A 251 -1.45 -4.98 2.12
CA TYR A 251 -1.70 -6.38 1.77
C TYR A 251 -1.68 -6.59 0.26
N GLY A 252 -1.09 -7.68 -0.17
CA GLY A 252 -1.00 -8.10 -1.58
C GLY A 252 -0.07 -7.20 -2.39
N ASN A 253 0.91 -7.79 -3.08
CA ASN A 253 1.86 -7.08 -3.94
C ASN A 253 2.50 -5.84 -3.28
N VAL A 254 2.80 -5.95 -1.98
CA VAL A 254 3.29 -4.82 -1.19
C VAL A 254 4.66 -4.41 -1.68
N LYS A 255 4.83 -3.09 -1.90
CA LYS A 255 6.09 -2.45 -2.21
C LYS A 255 6.20 -1.15 -1.42
N ILE A 256 7.17 -1.09 -0.52
CA ILE A 256 7.50 0.10 0.26
C ILE A 256 8.82 0.63 -0.25
N LYS A 257 8.83 1.84 -0.78
CA LYS A 257 10.01 2.51 -1.32
C LYS A 257 10.40 3.69 -0.44
N ASP A 258 11.64 3.72 -0.05
CA ASP A 258 12.30 4.86 0.59
C ASP A 258 13.27 5.46 -0.42
N THR A 259 12.94 6.63 -0.97
CA THR A 259 13.74 7.29 -2.01
C THR A 259 14.97 7.98 -1.44
N ASP A 260 14.94 8.37 -0.15
CA ASP A 260 16.05 9.05 0.51
C ASP A 260 17.23 8.09 0.78
N ASN A 261 16.91 6.80 0.96
CA ASN A 261 17.89 5.75 1.23
C ASN A 261 18.09 4.77 0.06
N ASP A 262 17.45 4.98 -1.10
CA ASP A 262 17.48 4.10 -2.27
C ASP A 262 17.12 2.63 -1.94
N ILE A 263 16.14 2.45 -1.07
CA ILE A 263 15.68 1.14 -0.59
C ILE A 263 14.29 0.85 -1.13
N THR A 264 14.10 -0.36 -1.62
CA THR A 264 12.78 -0.89 -1.96
C THR A 264 12.55 -2.22 -1.24
N CYS A 265 11.53 -2.27 -0.39
CA CYS A 265 11.08 -3.47 0.31
C CYS A 265 9.82 -4.02 -0.36
N SER A 266 9.73 -5.32 -0.56
CA SER A 266 8.56 -5.96 -1.15
C SER A 266 8.20 -7.24 -0.41
N GLY A 267 6.91 -7.59 -0.44
CA GLY A 267 6.37 -8.79 0.21
C GLY A 267 4.86 -8.90 -0.04
N ARG A 268 4.19 -9.85 0.62
CA ARG A 268 2.73 -9.95 0.55
C ARG A 268 2.03 -9.16 1.64
N TYR A 269 2.75 -8.86 2.70
CA TYR A 269 2.28 -8.04 3.80
C TYR A 269 3.38 -7.08 4.22
N GLY A 270 2.99 -5.85 4.59
CA GLY A 270 3.92 -4.86 5.12
C GLY A 270 3.24 -3.83 6.00
N GLU A 271 4.00 -3.29 6.92
CA GLU A 271 3.60 -2.13 7.71
C GLU A 271 4.72 -1.08 7.73
N THR A 272 4.32 0.17 7.76
CA THR A 272 5.22 1.30 7.97
C THR A 272 4.69 2.18 9.09
N HIS A 273 5.56 2.51 10.03
CA HIS A 273 5.30 3.39 11.15
C HIS A 273 6.31 4.55 11.09
N ARG A 274 6.03 5.54 10.28
CA ARG A 274 7.01 6.59 10.00
C ARG A 274 7.38 7.40 11.24
N LYS A 275 6.40 7.78 12.07
CA LYS A 275 6.65 8.46 13.35
C LYS A 275 7.47 7.63 14.34
N LEU A 276 7.35 6.31 14.28
CA LEU A 276 8.15 5.37 15.07
C LEU A 276 9.44 4.96 14.37
N ARG A 277 9.64 5.40 13.11
CA ARG A 277 10.83 5.17 12.30
C ARG A 277 11.14 3.70 12.09
N TYR A 278 10.12 2.89 11.90
CA TYR A 278 10.32 1.51 11.53
C TYR A 278 9.31 1.06 10.46
N SER A 279 9.76 0.15 9.61
CA SER A 279 8.94 -0.53 8.63
C SER A 279 9.33 -2.00 8.58
N TYR A 280 8.39 -2.85 8.19
CA TYR A 280 8.72 -4.23 7.92
C TYR A 280 7.86 -4.80 6.79
N VAL A 281 8.40 -5.82 6.14
CA VAL A 281 7.71 -6.64 5.15
C VAL A 281 7.89 -8.10 5.51
N THR A 282 6.88 -8.91 5.21
CA THR A 282 6.88 -10.35 5.48
C THR A 282 6.15 -11.11 4.38
N ASP A 283 6.22 -12.44 4.44
CA ASP A 283 5.64 -13.35 3.46
C ASP A 283 6.26 -13.12 2.07
N SER A 284 7.38 -13.80 1.83
CA SER A 284 8.27 -13.63 0.68
C SER A 284 8.97 -12.26 0.65
N ALA A 285 9.36 -11.78 1.83
CA ALA A 285 9.99 -10.48 1.96
C ALA A 285 11.33 -10.41 1.23
N HIS A 286 11.54 -9.34 0.48
CA HIS A 286 12.84 -9.03 -0.09
C HIS A 286 13.10 -7.53 -0.08
N VAL A 287 14.36 -7.18 -0.04
CA VAL A 287 14.82 -5.79 -0.05
C VAL A 287 15.86 -5.62 -1.14
N LEU A 288 15.68 -4.60 -1.92
CA LEU A 288 16.64 -4.11 -2.92
C LEU A 288 17.29 -2.83 -2.36
N PHE A 289 18.60 -2.87 -2.22
CA PHE A 289 19.45 -1.69 -1.96
C PHE A 289 20.15 -1.33 -3.26
N VAL A 290 20.13 -0.06 -3.65
CA VAL A 290 20.85 0.46 -4.81
C VAL A 290 21.92 1.42 -4.33
N ASP A 291 23.19 1.10 -4.59
CA ASP A 291 24.34 1.96 -4.24
C ASP A 291 25.29 2.08 -5.42
N ALA A 292 25.58 3.32 -5.84
CA ALA A 292 26.58 3.68 -6.85
C ALA A 292 26.60 2.82 -8.13
N GLY A 293 25.45 2.29 -8.55
CA GLY A 293 25.30 1.47 -9.77
C GLY A 293 25.43 -0.03 -9.56
N ASP A 294 25.61 -0.51 -8.33
CA ASP A 294 25.48 -1.91 -7.94
C ASP A 294 24.24 -2.13 -7.09
N SER A 295 23.72 -3.35 -7.09
CA SER A 295 22.48 -3.71 -6.40
C SER A 295 22.71 -4.90 -5.48
N LEU A 296 22.22 -4.78 -4.25
CA LEU A 296 22.18 -5.87 -3.30
C LEU A 296 20.75 -6.32 -3.09
N PHE A 297 20.50 -7.59 -3.31
CA PHE A 297 19.21 -8.25 -3.08
C PHE A 297 19.29 -9.07 -1.80
N LEU A 298 18.39 -8.78 -0.87
CA LEU A 298 18.26 -9.49 0.41
C LEU A 298 16.88 -10.13 0.49
N HIS A 299 16.81 -11.40 0.78
CA HIS A 299 15.58 -12.13 1.11
C HIS A 299 15.61 -12.63 2.55
N GLY A 300 14.45 -12.71 3.18
CA GLY A 300 14.18 -13.37 4.46
C GLY A 300 12.68 -13.58 4.63
N ASP A 301 12.26 -14.40 5.59
CA ASP A 301 10.82 -14.57 5.86
C ASP A 301 10.20 -13.25 6.30
N THR A 302 10.94 -12.45 7.07
CA THR A 302 10.55 -11.10 7.47
C THR A 302 11.78 -10.19 7.51
N VAL A 303 11.64 -9.00 6.95
CA VAL A 303 12.70 -7.97 6.99
C VAL A 303 12.18 -6.71 7.65
N TYR A 304 12.90 -6.24 8.67
CA TYR A 304 12.65 -5.01 9.42
C TYR A 304 13.70 -3.96 9.06
N LEU A 305 13.25 -2.71 8.92
CA LEU A 305 14.11 -1.55 8.70
C LEU A 305 13.80 -0.50 9.77
N THR A 306 14.84 0.16 10.26
CA THR A 306 14.69 1.34 11.11
C THR A 306 15.48 2.51 10.55
N THR A 307 14.99 3.72 10.78
CA THR A 307 15.70 4.96 10.43
C THR A 307 16.08 5.76 11.67
N ASP A 308 17.04 6.64 11.54
CA ASP A 308 17.45 7.58 12.58
C ASP A 308 16.55 8.85 12.59
N THR A 309 16.89 9.82 13.42
CA THR A 309 16.15 11.10 13.52
C THR A 309 16.23 11.97 12.27
N ALA A 310 17.17 11.70 11.37
CA ALA A 310 17.34 12.38 10.09
C ALA A 310 16.78 11.54 8.91
N ASN A 311 15.96 10.52 9.18
CA ASN A 311 15.40 9.56 8.22
C ASN A 311 16.45 8.76 7.44
N ARG A 312 17.69 8.67 7.91
CA ARG A 312 18.72 7.82 7.29
C ARG A 312 18.58 6.40 7.83
N LEU A 313 18.86 5.40 6.98
CA LEU A 313 18.88 4.01 7.38
C LEU A 313 19.74 3.81 8.65
N SER A 314 19.20 3.19 9.67
CA SER A 314 19.87 2.87 10.94
C SER A 314 20.16 1.39 11.06
N THR A 315 19.13 0.54 10.93
CA THR A 315 19.33 -0.91 11.00
C THR A 315 18.49 -1.65 9.97
N VAL A 316 18.99 -2.82 9.53
CA VAL A 316 18.23 -3.82 8.78
C VAL A 316 18.34 -5.15 9.52
N ARG A 317 17.23 -5.82 9.76
CA ARG A 317 17.18 -7.16 10.33
C ARG A 317 16.34 -8.08 9.46
N ALA A 318 16.96 -9.11 8.92
CA ALA A 318 16.30 -10.18 8.19
C ALA A 318 16.26 -11.44 9.06
N ASN A 319 15.08 -12.03 9.22
CA ASN A 319 14.87 -13.19 10.05
C ASN A 319 14.43 -14.37 9.19
N TYR A 320 15.07 -15.50 9.44
CA TYR A 320 14.84 -16.82 8.85
C TYR A 320 15.01 -16.88 7.33
N HIS A 321 15.62 -17.95 6.88
CA HIS A 321 15.83 -18.22 5.46
C HIS A 321 16.48 -17.06 4.70
N VAL A 322 17.51 -16.47 5.29
CA VAL A 322 18.17 -15.29 4.69
C VAL A 322 19.06 -15.72 3.54
N LYS A 323 18.87 -15.10 2.37
CA LYS A 323 19.79 -15.13 1.23
C LYS A 323 20.10 -13.72 0.76
N VAL A 324 21.35 -13.52 0.39
CA VAL A 324 21.87 -12.27 -0.15
C VAL A 324 22.50 -12.55 -1.50
N TYR A 325 22.21 -11.71 -2.46
CA TYR A 325 22.85 -11.70 -3.75
C TYR A 325 23.40 -10.30 -4.08
N ARG A 326 24.67 -10.24 -4.33
CA ARG A 326 25.38 -9.17 -5.04
C ARG A 326 26.25 -9.84 -6.08
N ARG A 327 26.59 -9.15 -7.17
CA ARG A 327 27.31 -9.76 -8.30
C ARG A 327 28.63 -10.44 -7.90
N ASP A 328 29.40 -9.81 -7.02
CA ASP A 328 30.71 -10.27 -6.54
C ASP A 328 30.65 -11.15 -5.29
N ALA A 329 29.59 -11.04 -4.48
CA ALA A 329 29.46 -11.76 -3.22
C ALA A 329 28.02 -12.24 -3.00
N GLN A 330 27.86 -13.47 -2.49
CA GLN A 330 26.59 -14.03 -2.12
C GLN A 330 26.67 -14.60 -0.71
N ALA A 331 25.51 -14.66 -0.03
CA ALA A 331 25.47 -15.26 1.30
C ALA A 331 24.14 -15.99 1.53
N MET A 332 24.17 -16.93 2.47
CA MET A 332 22.96 -17.49 3.08
C MET A 332 23.20 -17.74 4.57
N CYS A 333 22.15 -17.58 5.36
CA CYS A 333 22.19 -17.80 6.82
C CYS A 333 20.76 -17.97 7.36
N ASP A 334 20.63 -18.25 8.65
CA ASP A 334 19.32 -18.22 9.31
C ASP A 334 18.81 -16.76 9.44
N SER A 335 19.64 -15.88 9.98
CA SER A 335 19.28 -14.49 10.24
C SER A 335 20.46 -13.53 10.00
N ALA A 336 20.14 -12.30 9.60
CA ALA A 336 21.13 -11.25 9.35
C ALA A 336 20.74 -9.95 10.06
N PHE A 337 21.74 -9.24 10.53
CA PHE A 337 21.58 -7.91 11.14
C PHE A 337 22.64 -6.94 10.61
N TYR A 338 22.17 -5.83 10.06
CA TYR A 338 23.02 -4.74 9.62
C TYR A 338 22.82 -3.52 10.51
N ASN A 339 23.91 -2.97 11.02
CA ASN A 339 23.96 -1.69 11.74
C ASN A 339 24.66 -0.66 10.87
N ALA A 340 23.94 0.33 10.36
CA ALA A 340 24.48 1.34 9.48
C ALA A 340 25.42 2.32 10.21
N THR A 341 25.22 2.56 11.52
CA THR A 341 26.07 3.46 12.32
C THR A 341 27.48 2.90 12.45
N ASP A 342 27.59 1.61 12.70
CA ASP A 342 28.87 0.93 12.87
C ASP A 342 29.41 0.36 11.56
N SER A 343 28.59 0.36 10.50
CA SER A 343 28.84 -0.25 9.20
C SER A 343 29.21 -1.74 9.31
N ILE A 344 28.44 -2.47 10.12
CA ILE A 344 28.66 -3.89 10.40
C ILE A 344 27.46 -4.71 9.94
N LEU A 345 27.70 -5.69 9.08
CA LEU A 345 26.75 -6.76 8.77
C LEU A 345 27.14 -8.03 9.50
N THR A 346 26.24 -8.58 10.30
CA THR A 346 26.42 -9.84 11.03
C THR A 346 25.43 -10.90 10.49
N LEU A 347 25.98 -12.05 10.12
CA LEU A 347 25.25 -13.23 9.66
C LEU A 347 25.29 -14.29 10.76
N TYR A 348 24.12 -14.82 11.15
CA TYR A 348 23.97 -15.73 12.29
C TYR A 348 23.53 -17.13 11.87
N LYS A 349 23.93 -18.12 12.66
CA LYS A 349 23.53 -19.53 12.59
C LYS A 349 23.88 -20.18 11.23
N ASP A 350 25.04 -20.79 11.19
CA ASP A 350 25.57 -21.49 10.02
C ASP A 350 25.63 -20.65 8.72
N PRO A 351 26.14 -19.39 8.78
CA PRO A 351 26.28 -18.59 7.59
C PRO A 351 27.24 -19.21 6.60
N VAL A 352 26.93 -19.04 5.34
CA VAL A 352 27.80 -19.33 4.20
C VAL A 352 27.97 -18.06 3.39
N VAL A 353 29.20 -17.67 3.14
CA VAL A 353 29.54 -16.54 2.25
C VAL A 353 30.33 -17.09 1.08
N TRP A 354 29.93 -16.74 -0.13
CA TRP A 354 30.68 -16.97 -1.35
C TRP A 354 31.23 -15.65 -1.88
N TYR A 355 32.52 -15.62 -2.08
CA TYR A 355 33.21 -14.53 -2.73
C TYR A 355 34.06 -15.11 -3.85
N GLU A 356 33.80 -14.72 -5.09
CA GLU A 356 34.41 -15.34 -6.27
C GLU A 356 34.31 -16.88 -6.25
N HIS A 357 35.45 -17.60 -6.12
CA HIS A 357 35.53 -19.07 -6.08
C HIS A 357 35.66 -19.66 -4.67
N TYR A 358 35.74 -18.76 -3.66
CA TYR A 358 35.81 -19.18 -2.25
C TYR A 358 34.43 -19.33 -1.63
N GLN A 359 34.30 -20.35 -0.78
CA GLN A 359 33.20 -20.54 0.14
C GLN A 359 33.72 -20.46 1.58
N CYS A 360 33.15 -19.55 2.38
CA CYS A 360 33.48 -19.41 3.79
C CYS A 360 32.29 -19.75 4.66
N THR A 361 32.49 -20.52 5.73
CA THR A 361 31.47 -20.86 6.74
C THR A 361 32.01 -20.64 8.15
N SER A 362 31.10 -20.38 9.08
CA SER A 362 31.41 -20.17 10.51
C SER A 362 30.10 -20.26 11.30
N ASP A 363 30.13 -20.21 12.63
CA ASP A 363 28.89 -20.09 13.43
C ASP A 363 28.29 -18.67 13.31
N THR A 364 29.13 -17.66 13.13
CA THR A 364 28.77 -16.25 12.88
C THR A 364 29.81 -15.59 12.00
N ILE A 365 29.38 -14.81 11.01
CA ILE A 365 30.27 -14.02 10.14
C ILE A 365 29.93 -12.53 10.32
N GLU A 366 30.94 -11.71 10.60
CA GLU A 366 30.81 -10.26 10.70
C GLU A 366 31.61 -9.60 9.58
N LEU A 367 30.94 -8.74 8.79
CA LEU A 367 31.57 -7.94 7.74
C LEU A 367 31.58 -6.48 8.18
N HIS A 368 32.77 -5.92 8.30
CA HIS A 368 32.98 -4.50 8.58
C HIS A 368 33.36 -3.78 7.30
N HIS A 369 32.64 -2.74 6.95
CA HIS A 369 32.89 -1.97 5.74
C HIS A 369 32.92 -0.46 6.02
N ASP A 370 33.42 0.30 5.07
CA ASP A 370 33.30 1.76 5.01
C ASP A 370 32.91 2.20 3.59
N THR A 371 33.01 3.49 3.30
CA THR A 371 32.70 4.06 1.98
C THR A 371 33.58 3.54 0.83
N SER A 372 34.71 2.87 1.13
CA SER A 372 35.62 2.27 0.14
C SER A 372 35.45 0.74 0.01
N GLY A 373 34.43 0.15 0.66
CA GLY A 373 34.08 -1.27 0.59
C GLY A 373 34.44 -2.04 1.87
N VAL A 374 34.45 -3.38 1.77
CA VAL A 374 34.73 -4.28 2.89
C VAL A 374 36.19 -4.07 3.36
N LYS A 375 36.39 -4.02 4.67
CA LYS A 375 37.68 -3.85 5.33
C LYS A 375 38.18 -5.10 6.04
N ILE A 376 37.30 -5.69 6.84
CA ILE A 376 37.63 -6.86 7.65
C ILE A 376 36.40 -7.77 7.67
N VAL A 377 36.65 -9.07 7.53
CA VAL A 377 35.64 -10.12 7.74
C VAL A 377 36.11 -11.03 8.86
N TYR A 378 35.28 -11.15 9.91
CA TYR A 378 35.54 -12.07 11.01
C TYR A 378 34.66 -13.32 10.83
N LEU A 379 35.30 -14.48 10.85
CA LEU A 379 34.65 -15.78 10.96
C LEU A 379 34.75 -16.24 12.41
N ARG A 380 33.70 -16.10 13.16
CA ARG A 380 33.66 -16.35 14.60
C ARG A 380 33.31 -17.81 14.87
N THR A 381 34.16 -18.58 15.46
CA THR A 381 34.00 -19.99 15.82
C THR A 381 33.75 -20.91 14.60
N ASN A 382 34.40 -22.06 14.55
CA ASN A 382 34.31 -23.04 13.48
C ASN A 382 34.56 -22.49 12.07
N CYS A 383 35.62 -21.63 11.96
CA CYS A 383 36.00 -21.07 10.67
C CYS A 383 36.40 -22.16 9.68
N TYR A 384 35.83 -22.11 8.49
CA TYR A 384 36.16 -23.02 7.40
C TYR A 384 36.10 -22.29 6.06
N ALA A 385 37.17 -22.34 5.28
CA ALA A 385 37.22 -21.81 3.92
C ALA A 385 37.49 -22.95 2.92
N VAL A 386 36.83 -22.95 1.79
CA VAL A 386 36.95 -23.96 0.74
C VAL A 386 37.05 -23.29 -0.62
N GLU A 387 37.96 -23.78 -1.44
CA GLU A 387 38.09 -23.44 -2.86
C GLU A 387 38.11 -24.73 -3.67
N GLN A 388 37.29 -24.85 -4.71
CA GLN A 388 37.31 -25.99 -5.63
C GLN A 388 38.42 -25.79 -6.68
N VAL A 389 39.40 -26.70 -6.73
CA VAL A 389 40.51 -26.67 -7.70
C VAL A 389 40.36 -27.68 -8.84
N ASP A 390 39.58 -28.75 -8.60
CA ASP A 390 39.23 -29.78 -9.60
C ASP A 390 37.89 -30.43 -9.19
N LEU A 391 37.29 -31.27 -10.02
CA LEU A 391 36.00 -31.92 -9.79
C LEU A 391 35.82 -32.48 -8.37
N ASN A 392 36.85 -33.09 -7.80
CA ASN A 392 36.85 -33.70 -6.47
C ASN A 392 37.97 -33.21 -5.53
N LYS A 393 38.72 -32.23 -5.94
CA LYS A 393 39.82 -31.66 -5.12
C LYS A 393 39.53 -30.25 -4.69
N PHE A 394 39.81 -29.98 -3.42
CA PHE A 394 39.47 -28.72 -2.77
C PHE A 394 40.58 -28.24 -1.90
N ASN A 395 41.02 -27.00 -2.08
CA ASN A 395 41.80 -26.28 -1.07
C ASN A 395 40.91 -26.05 0.13
N GLN A 396 41.42 -26.29 1.31
CA GLN A 396 40.70 -26.23 2.56
C GLN A 396 41.54 -25.57 3.64
N LEU A 397 40.92 -24.66 4.38
CA LEU A 397 41.48 -24.02 5.56
C LEU A 397 40.45 -24.12 6.68
N LYS A 398 40.88 -24.54 7.86
CA LYS A 398 40.01 -24.68 9.04
C LYS A 398 40.76 -24.16 10.26
N GLY A 399 40.02 -23.53 11.18
CA GLY A 399 40.48 -23.10 12.48
C GLY A 399 39.37 -22.75 13.42
N ARG A 400 39.69 -22.33 14.63
CA ARG A 400 38.67 -21.88 15.57
C ARG A 400 38.09 -20.55 15.14
N GLN A 401 38.91 -19.64 14.61
CA GLN A 401 38.52 -18.32 14.11
C GLN A 401 39.27 -17.99 12.82
N GLY A 402 38.65 -17.15 11.99
CA GLY A 402 39.30 -16.59 10.81
C GLY A 402 39.08 -15.07 10.76
N VAL A 403 40.08 -14.36 10.25
CA VAL A 403 40.01 -12.91 10.00
C VAL A 403 40.57 -12.64 8.62
N VAL A 404 39.75 -12.09 7.74
CA VAL A 404 40.22 -11.69 6.39
C VAL A 404 40.31 -10.18 6.32
N TYR A 405 41.44 -9.67 5.89
CA TYR A 405 41.74 -8.26 5.75
C TYR A 405 41.70 -7.84 4.29
N PHE A 406 41.03 -6.74 4.02
CA PHE A 406 40.85 -6.18 2.68
C PHE A 406 41.49 -4.81 2.56
N ARG A 407 41.88 -4.46 1.34
CA ARG A 407 42.35 -3.13 0.97
C ARG A 407 41.77 -2.74 -0.38
N GLY A 408 40.94 -1.64 -0.39
CA GLY A 408 40.29 -1.21 -1.62
C GLY A 408 39.24 -2.20 -2.16
N GLY A 409 38.66 -3.02 -1.28
CA GLY A 409 37.69 -4.08 -1.68
C GLY A 409 38.35 -5.43 -2.01
N GLU A 410 39.68 -5.49 -2.11
CA GLU A 410 40.44 -6.67 -2.49
C GLU A 410 41.02 -7.39 -1.28
N PRO A 411 40.97 -8.74 -1.18
CA PRO A 411 41.56 -9.47 -0.07
C PRO A 411 43.09 -9.34 -0.08
N LEU A 412 43.67 -8.97 1.07
CA LEU A 412 45.08 -8.80 1.25
C LEU A 412 45.72 -10.03 1.89
N TYR A 413 45.21 -10.46 3.02
CA TYR A 413 45.62 -11.68 3.72
C TYR A 413 44.47 -12.17 4.64
N ALA A 414 44.53 -13.45 4.98
CA ALA A 414 43.64 -14.08 5.96
C ALA A 414 44.44 -14.72 7.08
N ASP A 415 44.02 -14.51 8.33
CA ASP A 415 44.56 -15.20 9.51
C ASP A 415 43.56 -16.29 9.93
N ILE A 416 44.05 -17.52 10.02
CA ILE A 416 43.32 -18.66 10.60
C ILE A 416 43.92 -18.92 11.97
N LEU A 417 43.13 -18.75 13.02
CA LEU A 417 43.61 -18.70 14.39
C LEU A 417 43.10 -19.92 15.19
N SER A 418 44.01 -20.46 15.99
CA SER A 418 43.79 -21.57 16.90
C SER A 418 43.40 -22.89 16.22
N ASN A 419 44.27 -23.86 16.28
CA ASN A 419 44.16 -25.18 15.63
C ASN A 419 43.99 -25.07 14.11
N ALA A 420 44.80 -24.25 13.50
CA ALA A 420 44.82 -24.08 12.05
C ALA A 420 45.18 -25.38 11.33
N GLN A 421 44.37 -25.75 10.35
CA GLN A 421 44.55 -26.96 9.51
C GLN A 421 44.42 -26.57 8.05
N MET A 422 45.16 -27.22 7.18
CA MET A 422 45.20 -26.91 5.75
C MET A 422 45.32 -28.17 4.91
N VAL A 423 44.58 -28.20 3.80
CA VAL A 423 44.86 -29.04 2.63
C VAL A 423 44.96 -28.09 1.44
N TYR A 424 46.10 -28.02 0.79
CA TYR A 424 46.35 -27.10 -0.32
C TYR A 424 47.00 -27.83 -1.49
N TYR A 425 46.34 -27.88 -2.64
CA TYR A 425 46.83 -28.50 -3.86
C TYR A 425 47.76 -27.57 -4.61
N ILE A 426 48.93 -28.09 -4.98
CA ILE A 426 49.98 -27.35 -5.69
C ILE A 426 49.73 -27.53 -7.19
N THR A 427 49.65 -26.41 -7.89
CA THR A 427 49.54 -26.35 -9.35
C THR A 427 50.85 -25.91 -9.97
N ASP A 428 51.26 -26.56 -11.05
CA ASP A 428 52.41 -26.18 -11.87
C ASP A 428 51.99 -26.18 -13.35
N GLU A 429 52.80 -25.56 -14.20
CA GLU A 429 52.51 -25.56 -15.65
C GLU A 429 52.87 -26.93 -16.26
N GLY A 430 51.89 -27.54 -16.92
CA GLY A 430 52.10 -28.75 -17.70
C GLY A 430 52.88 -28.50 -18.99
N PRO A 431 53.28 -29.55 -19.68
CA PRO A 431 54.07 -29.44 -20.92
C PRO A 431 53.38 -28.65 -22.04
N ASP A 432 52.05 -28.53 -21.97
CA ASP A 432 51.19 -27.77 -22.90
C ASP A 432 50.84 -26.37 -22.42
N GLY A 433 51.42 -25.94 -21.29
CA GLY A 433 51.12 -24.65 -20.64
C GLY A 433 49.80 -24.64 -19.86
N SER A 434 49.08 -25.78 -19.73
CA SER A 434 47.89 -25.87 -18.91
C SER A 434 48.22 -26.08 -17.43
N PRO A 435 47.42 -25.52 -16.49
CA PRO A 435 47.64 -25.75 -15.06
C PRO A 435 47.39 -27.22 -14.72
N GLN A 436 48.39 -27.85 -14.09
CA GLN A 436 48.35 -29.26 -13.71
C GLN A 436 48.65 -29.41 -12.20
N LEU A 437 47.81 -30.22 -11.51
CA LEU A 437 48.02 -30.50 -10.10
C LEU A 437 49.17 -31.49 -9.92
N VAL A 438 50.22 -31.05 -9.26
CA VAL A 438 51.45 -31.87 -9.08
C VAL A 438 51.63 -32.39 -7.66
N GLY A 439 51.04 -31.77 -6.66
CA GLY A 439 51.13 -32.17 -5.27
C GLY A 439 50.05 -31.59 -4.37
N ALA A 440 50.13 -31.91 -3.11
CA ALA A 440 49.28 -31.33 -2.07
C ALA A 440 50.11 -31.14 -0.78
N ASN A 441 49.96 -29.99 -0.16
CA ASN A 441 50.43 -29.73 1.18
C ASN A 441 49.30 -29.99 2.19
N VAL A 442 49.56 -30.84 3.15
CA VAL A 442 48.66 -31.06 4.30
C VAL A 442 49.41 -30.58 5.54
N GLY A 443 48.76 -29.78 6.35
CA GLY A 443 49.44 -29.23 7.50
C GLY A 443 48.54 -28.76 8.62
N VAL A 444 49.14 -28.73 9.80
CA VAL A 444 48.53 -28.20 11.01
C VAL A 444 49.52 -27.21 11.69
N GLY A 445 48.95 -26.28 12.44
CA GLY A 445 49.70 -25.33 13.25
C GLY A 445 48.82 -24.66 14.26
N THR A 446 49.39 -23.83 15.12
CA THR A 446 48.61 -23.02 16.03
C THR A 446 47.82 -22.00 15.22
N ASP A 447 48.50 -21.23 14.39
CA ASP A 447 47.93 -20.21 13.53
C ASP A 447 48.53 -20.30 12.11
N MET A 448 47.75 -19.82 11.11
CA MET A 448 48.21 -19.70 9.71
C MET A 448 47.81 -18.35 9.14
N ARG A 449 48.72 -17.74 8.36
CA ARG A 449 48.46 -16.56 7.54
C ARG A 449 48.60 -16.90 6.06
N ILE A 450 47.54 -16.58 5.33
CA ILE A 450 47.48 -16.76 3.89
C ILE A 450 47.50 -15.39 3.23
N TYR A 451 48.43 -15.15 2.33
CA TYR A 451 48.52 -13.95 1.51
C TYR A 451 47.89 -14.20 0.16
N PHE A 452 47.14 -13.23 -0.34
CA PHE A 452 46.56 -13.28 -1.66
C PHE A 452 47.33 -12.43 -2.65
N ASP A 453 47.34 -12.82 -3.91
CA ASP A 453 47.88 -12.02 -5.02
C ASP A 453 46.77 -11.16 -5.66
N THR A 454 47.10 -10.47 -6.74
CA THR A 454 46.19 -9.59 -7.49
C THR A 454 45.10 -10.33 -8.26
N THR A 455 45.20 -11.67 -8.35
CA THR A 455 44.17 -12.54 -8.92
C THR A 455 43.31 -13.19 -7.85
N HIS A 456 43.46 -12.77 -6.59
CA HIS A 456 42.83 -13.31 -5.38
C HIS A 456 43.19 -14.79 -5.08
N ALA A 457 44.22 -15.32 -5.73
CA ALA A 457 44.73 -16.65 -5.43
C ALA A 457 45.66 -16.62 -4.21
N ALA A 458 45.67 -17.71 -3.44
CA ALA A 458 46.63 -17.85 -2.33
C ALA A 458 48.06 -17.93 -2.86
N SER A 459 48.88 -16.90 -2.59
CA SER A 459 50.24 -16.78 -3.10
C SER A 459 51.29 -17.28 -2.10
N ARG A 460 51.02 -17.18 -0.79
CA ARG A 460 51.93 -17.59 0.27
C ARG A 460 51.16 -17.97 1.54
N VAL A 461 51.60 -19.07 2.16
CA VAL A 461 51.11 -19.51 3.46
C VAL A 461 52.25 -19.48 4.46
N VAL A 462 52.00 -18.90 5.63
CA VAL A 462 52.94 -18.88 6.77
C VAL A 462 52.26 -19.54 7.97
N THR A 463 52.86 -20.58 8.49
CA THR A 463 52.37 -21.29 9.68
C THR A 463 53.19 -20.86 10.89
N TYR A 464 52.50 -20.53 11.98
CA TYR A 464 53.10 -20.12 13.23
C TYR A 464 52.93 -21.17 14.30
N ASP A 465 53.91 -21.31 15.18
CA ASP A 465 53.99 -22.19 16.32
C ASP A 465 53.64 -23.65 16.02
N LYS A 466 54.63 -24.53 16.22
CA LYS A 466 54.52 -25.98 16.06
C LYS A 466 53.97 -26.41 14.69
N PRO A 467 54.53 -25.95 13.58
CA PRO A 467 54.09 -26.41 12.26
C PRO A 467 54.40 -27.89 12.09
N ASP A 468 53.42 -28.65 11.64
CA ASP A 468 53.58 -29.99 11.10
C ASP A 468 53.00 -29.98 9.68
N MET A 469 53.89 -29.97 8.69
CA MET A 469 53.56 -29.80 7.27
C MET A 469 54.13 -30.96 6.47
N GLN A 470 53.30 -31.61 5.69
CA GLN A 470 53.70 -32.74 4.81
C GLN A 470 53.29 -32.42 3.37
N THR A 471 54.20 -32.68 2.44
CA THR A 471 53.92 -32.55 1.01
C THR A 471 53.84 -33.92 0.39
N TYR A 472 52.76 -34.18 -0.33
CA TYR A 472 52.51 -35.40 -1.05
C TYR A 472 52.47 -35.17 -2.55
N PRO A 473 53.00 -36.04 -3.41
CA PRO A 473 52.61 -36.09 -4.81
C PRO A 473 51.06 -36.26 -4.90
N VAL A 474 50.43 -35.61 -5.85
CA VAL A 474 48.92 -35.57 -5.90
C VAL A 474 48.30 -36.94 -5.93
N MET A 475 48.95 -37.96 -6.55
CA MET A 475 48.49 -39.33 -6.66
C MET A 475 48.72 -40.16 -5.40
N GLU A 476 49.59 -39.71 -4.50
CA GLU A 476 49.98 -40.42 -3.28
C GLU A 476 49.31 -39.84 -2.02
N LEU A 477 48.49 -38.77 -2.16
CA LEU A 477 47.77 -38.17 -1.02
C LEU A 477 46.75 -39.17 -0.46
N PRO A 478 46.86 -39.60 0.82
CA PRO A 478 45.94 -40.53 1.43
C PRO A 478 44.49 -40.02 1.37
N GLN A 479 43.56 -40.91 1.15
CA GLN A 479 42.14 -40.57 0.93
C GLN A 479 41.52 -39.88 2.16
N ASP A 480 41.89 -40.26 3.37
CA ASP A 480 41.47 -39.70 4.65
C ASP A 480 42.08 -38.28 4.91
N MET A 481 43.15 -37.94 4.21
CA MET A 481 43.78 -36.61 4.29
C MET A 481 43.27 -35.62 3.23
N GLN A 482 42.46 -36.08 2.25
CA GLN A 482 41.93 -35.23 1.19
C GLN A 482 40.82 -34.30 1.68
N ARG A 483 40.24 -34.55 2.85
CA ARG A 483 39.17 -33.77 3.44
C ARG A 483 39.45 -33.55 4.91
N LEU A 484 39.45 -32.27 5.34
CA LEU A 484 39.45 -31.93 6.76
C LEU A 484 38.09 -32.28 7.40
N PRO A 485 38.07 -32.57 8.71
CA PRO A 485 36.81 -32.80 9.42
C PRO A 485 35.81 -31.68 9.18
N ASP A 486 34.50 -32.01 9.12
CA ASP A 486 33.37 -31.10 8.90
C ASP A 486 33.34 -30.44 7.51
N PHE A 487 34.03 -31.01 6.52
CA PHE A 487 34.01 -30.54 5.15
C PHE A 487 32.58 -30.48 4.59
N ARG A 488 32.20 -29.30 4.07
CA ARG A 488 30.92 -29.08 3.38
C ARG A 488 31.15 -28.24 2.12
N TRP A 489 30.71 -28.72 0.97
CA TRP A 489 30.70 -27.95 -0.27
C TRP A 489 29.24 -27.64 -0.64
N LEU A 490 28.87 -26.35 -0.59
CA LEU A 490 27.50 -25.89 -0.67
C LEU A 490 27.24 -25.06 -1.95
N ALA A 491 28.09 -25.16 -2.96
CA ALA A 491 27.99 -24.39 -4.20
C ALA A 491 26.62 -24.56 -4.94
N ALA A 492 25.97 -25.70 -4.77
CA ALA A 492 24.62 -25.92 -5.33
C ALA A 492 23.54 -25.01 -4.71
N ARG A 493 23.77 -24.49 -3.51
CA ARG A 493 22.86 -23.59 -2.78
C ARG A 493 23.21 -22.11 -2.99
N ARG A 494 24.33 -21.80 -3.68
CA ARG A 494 24.78 -20.43 -3.96
C ARG A 494 23.78 -19.74 -4.89
N PRO A 495 23.23 -18.57 -4.52
CA PRO A 495 22.44 -17.75 -5.44
C PRO A 495 23.30 -17.30 -6.63
N ARG A 496 22.81 -17.51 -7.85
CA ARG A 496 23.52 -17.14 -9.10
C ARG A 496 22.88 -15.95 -9.80
N SER A 497 21.66 -15.59 -9.40
CA SER A 497 20.90 -14.43 -9.89
C SER A 497 20.12 -13.81 -8.75
N PRO A 498 19.59 -12.59 -8.93
CA PRO A 498 18.67 -11.96 -7.98
C PRO A 498 17.48 -12.83 -7.61
N GLU A 499 16.93 -13.58 -8.59
CA GLU A 499 15.74 -14.43 -8.39
C GLU A 499 16.05 -15.69 -7.56
N ASP A 500 17.33 -16.07 -7.47
CA ASP A 500 17.73 -17.27 -6.71
C ASP A 500 17.66 -17.04 -5.19
N VAL A 501 17.51 -15.80 -4.73
CA VAL A 501 17.34 -15.51 -3.29
C VAL A 501 16.05 -16.13 -2.74
N PHE A 502 15.05 -16.40 -3.60
CA PHE A 502 13.77 -17.01 -3.23
C PHE A 502 13.77 -18.56 -3.28
N LYS A 503 14.83 -19.19 -3.81
CA LYS A 503 14.90 -20.66 -3.99
C LYS A 503 15.65 -21.28 -2.82
N TRP A 504 15.05 -22.27 -2.16
CA TRP A 504 15.64 -23.00 -1.02
C TRP A 504 15.85 -24.46 -1.31
#